data_fcba273d6fd8d4790845553dade78c82
#
_entry.id   fcba273d6fd8d4790845553dade78c82
#
_cell.length_a   1.000
_cell.length_b   1.000
_cell.length_c   1.000
_cell.angle_alpha   90.00
_cell.angle_beta   90.00
_cell.angle_gamma   90.00
#
_symmetry.space_group_name_H-M   'P 1'
#
loop_
_entity.id
_entity.type
_entity.pdbx_description
1 polymer ?
#
loop_
_entity_poly.entity_id
_entity_poly.type
_entity_poly.pdbx_seq_one_letter_code
_entity_poly.pdbx_strand_id
1 'polypeptide(L)'
;VIGETAELGSNVTLYQGVTLGGTGKEKGKRHPTIGDNVVVSSGAKVLGSFTVGSNSKIGAGSVVLKEVPPNSVVVGVPGRIVTKDGVRIAASDMSSPDSMIDLNHNQLPDPVADYEDRLADYMVRMDSRLEELEEIIKKHREQNEKRGNNE
;
A
#
# COMPACT_ATOMS: atom_id res chain seq x y z
N VAL A 1 -14.77 -18.67 -1.58
CA VAL A 1 -16.21 -18.36 -1.39
C VAL A 1 -16.58 -17.14 -2.22
N ILE A 2 -17.60 -17.27 -3.06
CA ILE A 2 -18.15 -16.17 -3.84
C ILE A 2 -19.53 -15.87 -3.28
N GLY A 3 -19.73 -14.66 -2.79
CA GLY A 3 -20.99 -14.21 -2.21
C GLY A 3 -22.11 -14.10 -3.28
N GLU A 4 -23.35 -14.24 -2.86
CA GLU A 4 -24.54 -14.34 -3.70
C GLU A 4 -24.72 -13.16 -4.69
N THR A 5 -24.37 -11.94 -4.27
CA THR A 5 -24.51 -10.74 -5.11
C THR A 5 -23.17 -10.25 -5.65
N ALA A 6 -22.10 -11.08 -5.62
CA ALA A 6 -20.84 -10.74 -6.24
C ALA A 6 -20.99 -10.72 -7.77
N GLU A 7 -20.35 -9.76 -8.41
CA GLU A 7 -20.29 -9.65 -9.86
C GLU A 7 -18.84 -9.81 -10.30
N LEU A 8 -18.64 -10.55 -11.39
CA LEU A 8 -17.31 -10.82 -11.95
C LEU A 8 -17.29 -10.38 -13.41
N GLY A 9 -16.31 -9.60 -13.76
CA GLY A 9 -16.01 -9.23 -15.14
C GLY A 9 -15.39 -10.40 -15.93
N SER A 10 -14.85 -10.09 -17.08
CA SER A 10 -14.20 -11.02 -17.96
C SER A 10 -12.78 -11.32 -17.50
N ASN A 11 -12.32 -12.57 -17.73
CA ASN A 11 -10.93 -12.95 -17.52
C ASN A 11 -10.42 -12.75 -16.08
N VAL A 12 -11.29 -12.98 -15.08
CA VAL A 12 -10.95 -12.87 -13.66
C VAL A 12 -10.31 -14.18 -13.18
N THR A 13 -9.18 -14.06 -12.49
CA THR A 13 -8.49 -15.20 -11.88
C THR A 13 -8.65 -15.15 -10.35
N LEU A 14 -9.25 -16.18 -9.78
CA LEU A 14 -9.39 -16.34 -8.33
C LEU A 14 -8.59 -17.57 -7.88
N TYR A 15 -7.68 -17.37 -6.96
CA TYR A 15 -6.92 -18.47 -6.36
C TYR A 15 -7.70 -19.11 -5.21
N GLN A 16 -7.15 -20.21 -4.70
CA GLN A 16 -7.74 -20.96 -3.59
C GLN A 16 -7.88 -20.10 -2.32
N GLY A 17 -8.94 -20.32 -1.56
CA GLY A 17 -9.18 -19.63 -0.28
C GLY A 17 -9.66 -18.19 -0.42
N VAL A 18 -9.83 -17.67 -1.64
CA VAL A 18 -10.41 -16.35 -1.88
C VAL A 18 -11.83 -16.26 -1.34
N THR A 19 -12.15 -15.12 -0.73
CA THR A 19 -13.51 -14.79 -0.28
C THR A 19 -13.94 -13.45 -0.89
N LEU A 20 -15.01 -13.47 -1.66
CA LEU A 20 -15.76 -12.30 -2.10
C LEU A 20 -17.00 -12.20 -1.21
N GLY A 21 -16.89 -11.44 -0.11
CA GLY A 21 -17.84 -11.42 0.98
C GLY A 21 -18.54 -10.07 1.16
N GLY A 22 -19.61 -10.08 1.93
CA GLY A 22 -20.32 -8.88 2.35
C GLY A 22 -20.01 -8.50 3.80
N THR A 23 -20.44 -7.30 4.19
CA THR A 23 -20.28 -6.80 5.57
C THR A 23 -21.39 -7.25 6.54
N GLY A 24 -22.38 -7.97 6.05
CA GLY A 24 -23.50 -8.48 6.86
C GLY A 24 -24.55 -7.44 7.29
N LYS A 25 -24.34 -6.15 7.05
CA LYS A 25 -25.24 -5.05 7.44
C LYS A 25 -26.13 -4.57 6.31
N GLU A 26 -25.76 -4.81 5.06
CA GLU A 26 -26.43 -4.29 3.89
C GLU A 26 -27.43 -5.30 3.34
N LYS A 27 -28.60 -4.81 2.91
CA LYS A 27 -29.60 -5.57 2.17
C LYS A 27 -29.40 -5.32 0.67
N GLY A 28 -29.54 -6.35 -0.16
CA GLY A 28 -29.35 -6.25 -1.61
C GLY A 28 -27.89 -6.46 -2.02
N LYS A 29 -27.31 -5.55 -2.79
CA LYS A 29 -25.92 -5.61 -3.25
C LYS A 29 -24.99 -5.40 -2.05
N ARG A 30 -24.40 -6.47 -1.55
CA ARG A 30 -23.52 -6.49 -0.37
C ARG A 30 -22.15 -7.12 -0.64
N HIS A 31 -21.96 -7.69 -1.82
CA HIS A 31 -20.70 -8.32 -2.22
C HIS A 31 -20.02 -7.51 -3.32
N PRO A 32 -18.71 -7.68 -3.49
CA PRO A 32 -17.94 -6.85 -4.40
C PRO A 32 -18.28 -7.10 -5.87
N THR A 33 -18.02 -6.08 -6.67
CA THR A 33 -17.94 -6.15 -8.13
C THR A 33 -16.46 -6.19 -8.52
N ILE A 34 -16.07 -7.22 -9.25
CA ILE A 34 -14.70 -7.42 -9.72
C ILE A 34 -14.65 -7.08 -11.20
N GLY A 35 -13.81 -6.15 -11.59
CA GLY A 35 -13.64 -5.73 -12.98
C GLY A 35 -12.94 -6.79 -13.83
N ASP A 36 -12.65 -6.44 -15.08
CA ASP A 36 -12.00 -7.33 -16.05
C ASP A 36 -10.51 -7.51 -15.75
N ASN A 37 -9.97 -8.68 -16.10
CA ASN A 37 -8.55 -9.01 -15.97
C ASN A 37 -8.01 -8.85 -14.53
N VAL A 38 -8.84 -9.01 -13.52
CA VAL A 38 -8.43 -8.92 -12.12
C VAL A 38 -7.90 -10.27 -11.64
N VAL A 39 -6.79 -10.22 -10.90
CA VAL A 39 -6.22 -11.39 -10.22
C VAL A 39 -6.39 -11.22 -8.72
N VAL A 40 -7.04 -12.20 -8.07
CA VAL A 40 -7.16 -12.25 -6.61
C VAL A 40 -6.39 -13.46 -6.11
N SER A 41 -5.26 -13.20 -5.43
CA SER A 41 -4.34 -14.24 -4.99
C SER A 41 -4.85 -15.03 -3.79
N SER A 42 -4.17 -16.12 -3.48
CA SER A 42 -4.59 -17.11 -2.49
C SER A 42 -4.91 -16.52 -1.12
N GLY A 43 -6.03 -16.94 -0.55
CA GLY A 43 -6.47 -16.53 0.78
C GLY A 43 -6.92 -15.08 0.93
N ALA A 44 -6.87 -14.29 -0.14
CA ALA A 44 -7.32 -12.89 -0.09
C ALA A 44 -8.83 -12.79 0.17
N LYS A 45 -9.23 -11.74 0.87
CA LYS A 45 -10.62 -11.45 1.23
C LYS A 45 -10.99 -10.06 0.74
N VAL A 46 -12.03 -9.98 -0.08
CA VAL A 46 -12.62 -8.72 -0.56
C VAL A 46 -14.02 -8.62 0.06
N LEU A 47 -14.19 -7.66 0.97
CA LEU A 47 -15.36 -7.63 1.85
C LEU A 47 -16.08 -6.27 1.76
N GLY A 48 -17.24 -6.28 1.12
CA GLY A 48 -18.10 -5.10 0.95
C GLY A 48 -18.69 -4.98 -0.46
N SER A 49 -19.55 -4.00 -0.65
CA SER A 49 -20.30 -3.76 -1.89
C SER A 49 -19.58 -2.82 -2.89
N PHE A 50 -18.28 -2.66 -2.74
CA PHE A 50 -17.48 -1.78 -3.60
C PHE A 50 -16.91 -2.51 -4.84
N THR A 51 -16.28 -1.73 -5.72
CA THR A 51 -15.68 -2.22 -6.95
C THR A 51 -14.18 -2.39 -6.83
N VAL A 52 -13.67 -3.50 -7.36
CA VAL A 52 -12.25 -3.68 -7.68
C VAL A 52 -12.10 -3.41 -9.17
N GLY A 53 -11.39 -2.34 -9.49
CA GLY A 53 -11.20 -1.87 -10.87
C GLY A 53 -10.41 -2.86 -11.73
N SER A 54 -10.66 -2.79 -13.05
CA SER A 54 -10.04 -3.68 -14.02
C SER A 54 -8.52 -3.62 -14.02
N ASN A 55 -7.86 -4.70 -14.44
CA ASN A 55 -6.41 -4.88 -14.50
C ASN A 55 -5.72 -4.76 -13.12
N SER A 56 -6.45 -4.96 -12.04
CA SER A 56 -5.89 -4.87 -10.68
C SER A 56 -5.48 -6.24 -10.15
N LYS A 57 -4.56 -6.23 -9.20
CA LYS A 57 -4.06 -7.43 -8.52
C LYS A 57 -4.25 -7.30 -7.01
N ILE A 58 -4.80 -8.32 -6.39
CA ILE A 58 -4.93 -8.41 -4.93
C ILE A 58 -3.95 -9.46 -4.43
N GLY A 59 -3.02 -9.04 -3.59
CA GLY A 59 -1.97 -9.90 -3.05
C GLY A 59 -2.51 -11.00 -2.13
N ALA A 60 -1.73 -12.06 -1.98
CA ALA A 60 -2.08 -13.20 -1.16
C ALA A 60 -2.34 -12.80 0.30
N GLY A 61 -3.39 -13.35 0.92
CA GLY A 61 -3.76 -13.07 2.29
C GLY A 61 -4.28 -11.65 2.57
N SER A 62 -4.36 -10.78 1.58
CA SER A 62 -4.82 -9.39 1.74
C SER A 62 -6.29 -9.32 2.13
N VAL A 63 -6.65 -8.31 2.90
CA VAL A 63 -8.03 -8.02 3.29
C VAL A 63 -8.44 -6.65 2.76
N VAL A 64 -9.18 -6.65 1.67
CA VAL A 64 -9.64 -5.43 0.97
C VAL A 64 -11.00 -5.02 1.53
N LEU A 65 -11.08 -3.80 2.03
CA LEU A 65 -12.26 -3.23 2.70
C LEU A 65 -12.75 -1.94 2.04
N LYS A 66 -12.10 -1.50 0.98
CA LYS A 66 -12.40 -0.26 0.26
C LYS A 66 -12.26 -0.46 -1.23
N GLU A 67 -12.86 0.44 -1.99
CA GLU A 67 -12.76 0.49 -3.44
C GLU A 67 -11.30 0.50 -3.92
N VAL A 68 -11.05 -0.25 -4.98
CA VAL A 68 -9.74 -0.35 -5.62
C VAL A 68 -9.84 0.27 -7.01
N PRO A 69 -9.07 1.33 -7.31
CA PRO A 69 -9.00 1.89 -8.66
C PRO A 69 -8.48 0.87 -9.67
N PRO A 70 -8.76 1.05 -10.97
CA PRO A 70 -8.18 0.21 -12.01
C PRO A 70 -6.63 0.31 -12.03
N ASN A 71 -5.99 -0.69 -12.62
CA ASN A 71 -4.53 -0.80 -12.76
C ASN A 71 -3.77 -0.69 -11.43
N SER A 72 -4.34 -1.22 -10.35
CA SER A 72 -3.77 -1.12 -9.00
C SER A 72 -3.32 -2.46 -8.45
N VAL A 73 -2.30 -2.42 -7.60
CA VAL A 73 -1.89 -3.56 -6.78
C VAL A 73 -2.21 -3.26 -5.32
N VAL A 74 -2.90 -4.19 -4.66
CA VAL A 74 -3.30 -4.07 -3.26
C VAL A 74 -2.71 -5.21 -2.46
N VAL A 75 -2.06 -4.91 -1.33
CA VAL A 75 -1.49 -5.90 -0.44
C VAL A 75 -1.71 -5.53 1.03
N GLY A 76 -1.70 -6.53 1.90
CA GLY A 76 -1.70 -6.36 3.36
C GLY A 76 -3.07 -6.47 4.03
N VAL A 77 -3.06 -6.31 5.37
CA VAL A 77 -4.22 -6.37 6.25
C VAL A 77 -4.16 -5.17 7.23
N PRO A 78 -4.99 -4.14 7.04
CA PRO A 78 -5.92 -3.92 5.93
C PRO A 78 -5.19 -3.69 4.60
N GLY A 79 -5.82 -4.05 3.48
CA GLY A 79 -5.27 -3.90 2.14
C GLY A 79 -4.98 -2.44 1.78
N ARG A 80 -3.77 -2.18 1.30
CA ARG A 80 -3.33 -0.86 0.85
C ARG A 80 -2.89 -0.94 -0.61
N ILE A 81 -3.16 0.12 -1.35
CA ILE A 81 -2.71 0.25 -2.73
C ILE A 81 -1.22 0.58 -2.71
N VAL A 82 -0.38 -0.29 -3.25
CA VAL A 82 1.07 -0.12 -3.31
C VAL A 82 1.54 0.28 -4.71
N THR A 83 0.73 0.00 -5.73
CA THR A 83 1.02 0.40 -7.12
C THR A 83 -0.27 0.86 -7.78
N LYS A 84 -0.19 1.91 -8.57
CA LYS A 84 -1.28 2.42 -9.40
C LYS A 84 -0.72 2.83 -10.76
N ASP A 85 -1.36 2.39 -11.86
CA ASP A 85 -0.94 2.67 -13.24
C ASP A 85 0.55 2.32 -13.49
N GLY A 86 1.04 1.22 -12.91
CA GLY A 86 2.43 0.79 -13.01
C GLY A 86 3.44 1.60 -12.20
N VAL A 87 2.99 2.65 -11.49
CA VAL A 87 3.84 3.48 -10.63
C VAL A 87 3.68 3.03 -9.18
N ARG A 88 4.77 2.72 -8.50
CA ARG A 88 4.78 2.50 -7.06
C ARG A 88 4.37 3.77 -6.33
N ILE A 89 3.43 3.67 -5.42
CA ILE A 89 2.96 4.81 -4.60
C ILE A 89 3.93 5.11 -3.46
N ALA A 90 4.84 4.20 -3.13
CA ALA A 90 5.91 4.40 -2.16
C ALA A 90 7.28 4.17 -2.80
N ALA A 91 8.09 5.27 -2.79
CA ALA A 91 9.53 5.36 -3.07
C ALA A 91 10.12 4.50 -4.21
N SER A 92 10.49 5.24 -5.26
CA SER A 92 11.56 4.99 -6.24
C SER A 92 11.72 3.60 -6.87
N ASP A 93 11.31 3.59 -8.12
CA ASP A 93 11.96 3.02 -9.32
C ASP A 93 12.00 1.51 -9.55
N MET A 94 11.47 1.21 -10.65
CA MET A 94 11.86 0.56 -11.93
C MET A 94 10.99 -0.61 -12.35
N SER A 95 10.38 -0.46 -13.36
CA SER A 95 10.39 -0.74 -14.79
C SER A 95 9.35 -1.71 -15.33
N SER A 96 8.69 -1.15 -16.28
CA SER A 96 8.07 -1.58 -17.55
C SER A 96 6.83 -2.46 -17.57
N PRO A 97 5.89 -2.03 -18.44
CA PRO A 97 4.65 -2.74 -18.67
C PRO A 97 4.84 -3.74 -19.82
N ASP A 98 4.55 -4.98 -19.63
CA ASP A 98 4.11 -5.78 -20.75
C ASP A 98 3.00 -6.73 -20.34
N SER A 99 1.99 -6.72 -21.17
CA SER A 99 0.69 -7.27 -20.98
C SER A 99 0.70 -8.78 -21.09
N MET A 100 0.47 -9.44 -20.01
CA MET A 100 -0.22 -10.75 -19.90
C MET A 100 -0.49 -10.94 -18.43
N ILE A 101 -1.51 -11.70 -18.07
CA ILE A 101 -1.83 -12.04 -16.68
C ILE A 101 -0.53 -12.43 -15.97
N ASP A 102 0.06 -11.47 -15.25
CA ASP A 102 1.27 -11.71 -14.48
C ASP A 102 0.90 -12.51 -13.23
N LEU A 103 1.15 -13.79 -13.27
CA LEU A 103 0.96 -14.71 -12.17
C LEU A 103 2.10 -14.69 -11.14
N ASN A 104 3.03 -13.76 -11.28
CA ASN A 104 4.22 -13.65 -10.44
C ASN A 104 3.86 -13.05 -9.06
N HIS A 105 3.15 -13.82 -8.27
CA HIS A 105 2.72 -13.43 -6.93
C HIS A 105 3.85 -13.38 -5.89
N ASN A 106 5.05 -13.86 -6.23
CA ASN A 106 6.26 -13.75 -5.40
C ASN A 106 7.02 -12.42 -5.56
N GLN A 107 6.58 -11.54 -6.47
CA GLN A 107 7.13 -10.20 -6.67
C GLN A 107 6.17 -9.08 -6.24
N LEU A 108 5.22 -9.40 -5.36
CA LEU A 108 4.33 -8.39 -4.80
C LEU A 108 5.13 -7.43 -3.91
N PRO A 109 4.91 -6.10 -4.00
CA PRO A 109 5.52 -5.13 -3.10
C PRO A 109 5.16 -5.45 -1.64
N ASP A 110 6.15 -5.40 -0.76
CA ASP A 110 5.92 -5.54 0.68
C ASP A 110 5.70 -4.16 1.32
N PRO A 111 4.49 -3.85 1.80
CA PRO A 111 4.22 -2.55 2.40
C PRO A 111 4.93 -2.36 3.75
N VAL A 112 5.36 -3.44 4.41
CA VAL A 112 6.10 -3.35 5.68
C VAL A 112 7.54 -2.96 5.41
N ALA A 113 8.21 -3.59 4.44
CA ALA A 113 9.55 -3.22 4.03
C ALA A 113 9.63 -1.76 3.56
N ASP A 114 8.67 -1.32 2.73
CA ASP A 114 8.58 0.08 2.29
C ASP A 114 8.38 1.06 3.46
N TYR A 115 7.70 0.65 4.53
CA TYR A 115 7.52 1.47 5.73
C TYR A 115 8.79 1.52 6.58
N GLU A 116 9.48 0.42 6.72
CA GLU A 116 10.76 0.32 7.45
C GLU A 116 11.83 1.19 6.78
N ASP A 117 11.97 1.15 5.45
CA ASP A 117 12.90 1.98 4.70
C ASP A 117 12.61 3.49 4.89
N ARG A 118 11.33 3.87 4.84
CA ARG A 118 10.93 5.27 5.09
C ARG A 118 11.18 5.72 6.52
N LEU A 119 11.01 4.83 7.48
CA LEU A 119 11.29 5.12 8.88
C LEU A 119 12.80 5.29 9.10
N ALA A 120 13.62 4.44 8.51
CA ALA A 120 15.07 4.56 8.55
C ALA A 120 15.55 5.89 7.94
N ASP A 121 15.06 6.27 6.77
CA ASP A 121 15.36 7.56 6.14
C ASP A 121 14.92 8.76 7.00
N TYR A 122 13.77 8.66 7.65
CA TYR A 122 13.30 9.70 8.56
C TYR A 122 14.20 9.83 9.79
N MET A 123 14.64 8.72 10.37
CA MET A 123 15.55 8.71 11.52
C MET A 123 16.90 9.35 11.16
N VAL A 124 17.48 9.01 10.02
CA VAL A 124 18.74 9.60 9.55
C VAL A 124 18.62 11.13 9.38
N ARG A 125 17.51 11.60 8.82
CA ARG A 125 17.26 13.06 8.68
C ARG A 125 17.07 13.74 10.02
N MET A 126 16.43 13.08 10.98
CA MET A 126 16.25 13.62 12.33
C MET A 126 17.58 13.71 13.07
N ASP A 127 18.44 12.71 12.99
CA ASP A 127 19.76 12.71 13.58
C ASP A 127 20.62 13.85 13.03
N SER A 128 20.69 14.01 11.72
CA SER A 128 21.41 15.12 11.08
C SER A 128 20.89 16.49 11.54
N ARG A 129 19.59 16.61 11.74
CA ARG A 129 19.00 17.88 12.21
C ARG A 129 19.26 18.14 13.69
N LEU A 130 19.35 17.11 14.49
CA LEU A 130 19.78 17.21 15.89
C LEU A 130 21.24 17.65 16.00
N GLU A 131 22.15 17.10 15.21
CA GLU A 131 23.56 17.52 15.16
C GLU A 131 23.71 19.00 14.76
N GLU A 132 22.95 19.46 13.75
CA GLU A 132 22.93 20.89 13.36
C GLU A 132 22.48 21.79 14.51
N LEU A 133 21.44 21.39 15.23
CA LEU A 133 20.90 22.16 16.35
C LEU A 133 21.89 22.18 17.53
N GLU A 134 22.55 21.08 17.81
CA GLU A 134 23.59 21.00 18.86
C GLU A 134 24.77 21.93 18.55
N GLU A 135 25.22 21.97 17.28
CA GLU A 135 26.25 22.92 16.85
C GLU A 135 25.83 24.39 17.02
N ILE A 136 24.60 24.71 16.66
CA ILE A 136 24.06 26.07 16.83
C ILE A 136 24.03 26.44 18.31
N ILE A 137 23.53 25.57 19.16
CA ILE A 137 23.47 25.81 20.61
C ILE A 137 24.88 26.00 21.19
N LYS A 138 25.83 25.18 20.77
CA LYS A 138 27.23 25.30 21.19
C LYS A 138 27.84 26.64 20.80
N LYS A 139 27.64 27.05 19.55
CA LYS A 139 28.10 28.37 19.05
C LYS A 139 27.48 29.55 19.85
N HIS A 140 26.20 29.45 20.15
CA HIS A 140 25.52 30.47 20.96
C HIS A 140 26.03 30.54 22.41
N ARG A 141 26.32 29.40 23.03
CA ARG A 141 26.91 29.37 24.37
C ARG A 141 28.30 30.02 24.39
N GLU A 142 29.17 29.68 23.45
CA GLU A 142 30.52 30.23 23.32
C GLU A 142 30.47 31.76 23.05
N GLN A 143 29.50 32.24 22.30
CA GLN A 143 29.34 33.71 22.07
C GLN A 143 28.86 34.44 23.31
N ASN A 144 27.98 33.85 24.10
CA ASN A 144 27.48 34.43 25.32
C ASN A 144 28.57 34.49 26.43
N GLU A 145 29.37 33.42 26.54
CA GLU A 145 30.52 33.42 27.48
C GLU A 145 31.57 34.48 27.13
N LYS A 146 31.83 34.72 25.84
CA LYS A 146 32.75 35.80 25.39
C LYS A 146 32.22 37.17 25.64
N ARG A 147 30.89 37.39 25.66
CA ARG A 147 30.26 38.66 25.99
C ARG A 147 30.24 38.96 27.49
N GLY A 148 30.05 37.94 28.33
CA GLY A 148 30.05 38.08 29.78
C GLY A 148 31.45 38.29 30.42
N ASN A 149 32.53 37.99 29.69
CA ASN A 149 33.91 38.21 30.19
C ASN A 149 34.52 39.58 29.78
N ASN A 150 33.77 40.44 29.08
CA ASN A 150 34.21 41.75 28.63
C ASN A 150 33.51 42.92 29.36
N GLU A 151 32.77 42.62 30.42
CA GLU A 151 32.24 43.57 31.41
C GLU A 151 33.00 43.41 32.76
#